data_0bd8fd74eec5dd38b5ab633b2e540668
#
_entry.id   0bd8fd74eec5dd38b5ab633b2e540668
#
_cell.length_a   1.000
_cell.length_b   1.000
_cell.length_c   1.000
_cell.angle_alpha   90.00
_cell.angle_beta   90.00
_cell.angle_gamma   90.00
#
_symmetry.space_group_name_H-M   'P 1'
#
loop_
_entity.id
_entity.type
_entity.pdbx_description
1 polymer ?
#
loop_
_entity_poly.entity_id
_entity_poly.type
_entity_poly.pdbx_seq_one_letter_code
_entity_poly.pdbx_strand_id
1 'polypeptide(L)'
;MKKTRLFVALLVMLVAASGYAQDSYRQAVKDYMAIYSQKAMESYLNQMDSTFKSHNTYYFESGDVDLNQLTERYFKEGFMDYMTDFMCAKSKELGVTEAGLRELISLMSTPEGQTYNEHSAQWFEAIKHDTTVFDGLDTLKIMAGEDPDPIQIKAGIDPGYVEKYNKVLEADLVKQYLQGYFDQYFNIFTMIFREMPDEMKDVQNKLDRVKNWMIANLPTMALNNAYGIITEDDLDFLAKLQTLDATHQLLGLLPMNPGDLMTIGQGAMKNYIEWMENHGAVVKEDMKDFIQNFQLFNPKTW
;
A
#
# COMPACT_ATOMS: atom_id res chain seq x y z
N MET A 1 -38.01 -18.47 -35.10
CA MET A 1 -36.96 -17.55 -35.59
C MET A 1 -36.96 -16.15 -34.93
N LYS A 2 -38.10 -15.49 -34.66
CA LYS A 2 -38.07 -14.15 -33.99
C LYS A 2 -37.62 -14.17 -32.54
N LYS A 3 -37.98 -15.22 -31.76
CA LYS A 3 -37.58 -15.35 -30.33
C LYS A 3 -36.08 -15.57 -30.12
N THR A 4 -35.42 -16.33 -31.02
CA THR A 4 -33.97 -16.60 -30.97
C THR A 4 -33.16 -15.34 -31.28
N ARG A 5 -33.62 -14.49 -32.19
CA ARG A 5 -32.94 -13.22 -32.50
C ARG A 5 -33.04 -12.21 -31.36
N LEU A 6 -34.16 -12.20 -30.63
CA LEU A 6 -34.33 -11.35 -29.46
C LEU A 6 -33.41 -11.80 -28.31
N PHE A 7 -33.28 -13.12 -28.11
CA PHE A 7 -32.39 -13.67 -27.05
C PHE A 7 -30.92 -13.39 -27.34
N VAL A 8 -30.50 -13.56 -28.61
CA VAL A 8 -29.11 -13.21 -29.01
C VAL A 8 -28.83 -11.71 -28.87
N ALA A 9 -29.81 -10.86 -29.27
CA ALA A 9 -29.64 -9.40 -29.07
C ALA A 9 -29.56 -9.00 -27.59
N LEU A 10 -30.34 -9.65 -26.71
CA LEU A 10 -30.29 -9.44 -25.27
C LEU A 10 -28.94 -9.92 -24.66
N LEU A 11 -28.43 -11.06 -25.15
CA LEU A 11 -27.13 -11.59 -24.71
C LEU A 11 -25.99 -10.71 -25.19
N VAL A 12 -26.03 -10.18 -26.40
CA VAL A 12 -25.04 -9.22 -26.91
C VAL A 12 -25.10 -7.89 -26.13
N MET A 13 -26.29 -7.40 -25.79
CA MET A 13 -26.42 -6.20 -24.95
C MET A 13 -25.93 -6.42 -23.52
N LEU A 14 -26.14 -7.59 -22.93
CA LEU A 14 -25.61 -7.94 -21.61
C LEU A 14 -24.07 -8.04 -21.62
N VAL A 15 -23.51 -8.65 -22.67
CA VAL A 15 -22.05 -8.75 -22.84
C VAL A 15 -21.42 -7.35 -23.08
N ALA A 16 -22.06 -6.52 -23.92
CA ALA A 16 -21.63 -5.15 -24.14
C ALA A 16 -21.74 -4.31 -22.86
N ALA A 17 -22.88 -4.44 -22.14
CA ALA A 17 -23.04 -3.73 -20.85
C ALA A 17 -22.02 -4.15 -19.79
N SER A 18 -21.65 -5.44 -19.73
CA SER A 18 -20.60 -5.91 -18.81
C SER A 18 -19.21 -5.41 -19.20
N GLY A 19 -18.91 -5.32 -20.50
CA GLY A 19 -17.64 -4.73 -20.98
C GLY A 19 -17.55 -3.24 -20.66
N TYR A 20 -18.62 -2.48 -20.91
CA TYR A 20 -18.67 -1.05 -20.56
C TYR A 20 -18.57 -0.81 -19.05
N ALA A 21 -19.21 -1.63 -18.23
CA ALA A 21 -19.12 -1.52 -16.77
C ALA A 21 -17.72 -1.85 -16.25
N GLN A 22 -17.01 -2.76 -16.89
CA GLN A 22 -15.63 -3.09 -16.52
C GLN A 22 -14.65 -1.98 -16.90
N ASP A 23 -14.82 -1.38 -18.09
CA ASP A 23 -13.99 -0.25 -18.54
C ASP A 23 -14.22 1.00 -17.70
N SER A 24 -15.46 1.28 -17.31
CA SER A 24 -15.84 2.43 -16.50
C SER A 24 -15.30 2.29 -15.06
N TYR A 25 -15.36 1.12 -14.45
CA TYR A 25 -14.75 0.85 -13.16
C TYR A 25 -13.22 0.96 -13.20
N ARG A 26 -12.58 0.40 -14.23
CA ARG A 26 -11.13 0.49 -14.43
C ARG A 26 -10.68 1.94 -14.59
N GLN A 27 -11.47 2.75 -15.30
CA GLN A 27 -11.19 4.18 -15.42
C GLN A 27 -11.33 4.89 -14.07
N ALA A 28 -12.36 4.59 -13.26
CA ALA A 28 -12.51 5.17 -11.93
C ALA A 28 -11.32 4.80 -11.00
N VAL A 29 -10.80 3.58 -11.09
CA VAL A 29 -9.58 3.18 -10.36
C VAL A 29 -8.37 3.97 -10.85
N LYS A 30 -8.19 4.16 -12.17
CA LYS A 30 -7.11 5.00 -12.71
C LYS A 30 -7.20 6.45 -12.22
N ASP A 31 -8.40 7.02 -12.24
CA ASP A 31 -8.65 8.39 -11.78
C ASP A 31 -8.34 8.52 -10.27
N TYR A 32 -8.73 7.53 -9.46
CA TYR A 32 -8.40 7.46 -8.04
C TYR A 32 -6.88 7.40 -7.81
N MET A 33 -6.18 6.50 -8.51
CA MET A 33 -4.72 6.39 -8.41
C MET A 33 -4.03 7.69 -8.79
N ALA A 34 -4.53 8.41 -9.79
CA ALA A 34 -3.96 9.67 -10.23
C ALA A 34 -4.01 10.78 -9.16
N ILE A 35 -5.03 10.78 -8.29
CA ILE A 35 -5.17 11.76 -7.21
C ILE A 35 -4.09 11.58 -6.14
N TYR A 36 -3.83 10.32 -5.75
CA TYR A 36 -2.93 10.03 -4.64
C TYR A 36 -1.46 9.88 -5.04
N SER A 37 -1.16 9.76 -6.33
CA SER A 37 0.08 9.12 -6.74
C SER A 37 1.10 9.98 -7.45
N GLN A 38 0.78 11.22 -7.86
CA GLN A 38 1.69 11.88 -8.81
C GLN A 38 3.12 12.04 -8.29
N LYS A 39 3.36 12.65 -7.13
CA LYS A 39 4.75 12.88 -6.65
C LYS A 39 5.38 11.69 -5.93
N ALA A 40 4.61 11.03 -5.07
CA ALA A 40 5.12 9.88 -4.31
C ALA A 40 5.36 8.68 -5.23
N MET A 41 4.46 8.46 -6.20
CA MET A 41 4.59 7.41 -7.19
C MET A 41 5.78 7.67 -8.13
N GLU A 42 5.99 8.89 -8.61
CA GLU A 42 7.12 9.23 -9.47
C GLU A 42 8.46 8.92 -8.79
N SER A 43 8.62 9.29 -7.53
CA SER A 43 9.84 8.98 -6.77
C SER A 43 10.04 7.46 -6.63
N TYR A 44 8.99 6.75 -6.29
CA TYR A 44 9.01 5.29 -6.15
C TYR A 44 9.29 4.58 -7.48
N LEU A 45 8.63 5.00 -8.56
CA LEU A 45 8.85 4.46 -9.90
C LEU A 45 10.28 4.70 -10.40
N ASN A 46 10.85 5.88 -10.14
CA ASN A 46 12.23 6.18 -10.49
C ASN A 46 13.22 5.30 -9.72
N GLN A 47 12.96 5.03 -8.45
CA GLN A 47 13.77 4.11 -7.65
C GLN A 47 13.67 2.68 -8.16
N MET A 48 12.46 2.20 -8.47
CA MET A 48 12.24 0.88 -9.06
C MET A 48 12.90 0.76 -10.41
N ASP A 49 12.73 1.74 -11.32
CA ASP A 49 13.37 1.77 -12.64
C ASP A 49 14.89 1.60 -12.51
N SER A 50 15.53 2.37 -11.63
CA SER A 50 16.97 2.26 -11.36
C SER A 50 17.37 0.88 -10.86
N THR A 51 16.59 0.32 -9.94
CA THR A 51 16.84 -1.01 -9.36
C THR A 51 16.73 -2.09 -10.44
N PHE A 52 15.66 -2.07 -11.23
CA PHE A 52 15.45 -3.07 -12.29
C PHE A 52 16.50 -2.97 -13.40
N LYS A 53 16.87 -1.76 -13.81
CA LYS A 53 17.95 -1.54 -14.77
C LYS A 53 19.28 -2.15 -14.31
N SER A 54 19.61 -2.04 -13.03
CA SER A 54 20.83 -2.62 -12.47
C SER A 54 20.83 -4.15 -12.44
N HIS A 55 19.66 -4.78 -12.52
CA HIS A 55 19.48 -6.23 -12.47
C HIS A 55 19.10 -6.86 -13.82
N ASN A 56 18.95 -6.07 -14.89
CA ASN A 56 18.55 -6.59 -16.21
C ASN A 56 19.42 -7.75 -16.71
N THR A 57 20.72 -7.69 -16.48
CA THR A 57 21.67 -8.74 -16.88
C THR A 57 21.49 -10.05 -16.11
N TYR A 58 20.76 -10.05 -14.99
CA TYR A 58 20.39 -11.28 -14.29
C TYR A 58 19.21 -11.97 -14.97
N TYR A 59 18.24 -11.20 -15.46
CA TYR A 59 16.98 -11.74 -15.98
C TYR A 59 17.01 -12.03 -17.48
N PHE A 60 17.79 -11.24 -18.24
CA PHE A 60 17.78 -11.27 -19.70
C PHE A 60 19.15 -11.55 -20.29
N GLU A 61 19.14 -12.20 -21.46
CA GLU A 61 20.34 -12.38 -22.28
C GLU A 61 20.71 -11.06 -22.96
N SER A 62 22.00 -10.90 -23.26
CA SER A 62 22.46 -9.79 -24.10
C SER A 62 21.96 -10.02 -25.54
N GLY A 63 21.18 -9.09 -26.05
CA GLY A 63 20.59 -9.16 -27.39
C GLY A 63 20.63 -7.78 -28.09
N ASP A 64 19.93 -7.70 -29.22
CA ASP A 64 19.84 -6.48 -30.03
C ASP A 64 18.92 -5.40 -29.41
N VAL A 65 18.30 -5.70 -28.28
CA VAL A 65 17.33 -4.82 -27.61
C VAL A 65 17.99 -4.06 -26.48
N ASP A 66 17.76 -2.74 -26.42
CA ASP A 66 18.16 -1.92 -25.28
C ASP A 66 17.24 -2.19 -24.07
N LEU A 67 17.70 -3.07 -23.19
CA LEU A 67 16.98 -3.50 -21.98
C LEU A 67 16.69 -2.32 -21.05
N ASN A 68 17.56 -1.31 -20.98
CA ASN A 68 17.35 -0.17 -20.10
C ASN A 68 16.24 0.74 -20.64
N GLN A 69 16.19 0.95 -21.94
CA GLN A 69 15.11 1.70 -22.58
C GLN A 69 13.77 0.96 -22.45
N LEU A 70 13.76 -0.36 -22.61
CA LEU A 70 12.55 -1.16 -22.38
C LEU A 70 12.09 -1.09 -20.93
N THR A 71 12.99 -1.17 -19.96
CA THR A 71 12.65 -1.06 -18.53
C THR A 71 11.98 0.29 -18.23
N GLU A 72 12.55 1.38 -18.72
CA GLU A 72 11.95 2.72 -18.57
C GLU A 72 10.54 2.80 -19.18
N ARG A 73 10.37 2.20 -20.35
CA ARG A 73 9.06 2.14 -21.00
C ARG A 73 8.07 1.27 -20.21
N TYR A 74 8.52 0.15 -19.64
CA TYR A 74 7.69 -0.68 -18.78
C TYR A 74 7.14 0.11 -17.59
N PHE A 75 7.98 0.86 -16.88
CA PHE A 75 7.51 1.63 -15.73
C PHE A 75 6.58 2.78 -16.11
N LYS A 76 6.67 3.30 -17.33
CA LYS A 76 5.75 4.33 -17.83
C LYS A 76 4.40 3.76 -18.28
N GLU A 77 4.38 2.57 -18.85
CA GLU A 77 3.21 2.00 -19.53
C GLU A 77 2.73 0.71 -18.85
N GLY A 78 3.57 -0.33 -18.81
CA GLY A 78 3.20 -1.68 -18.38
C GLY A 78 2.93 -1.79 -16.88
N PHE A 79 3.75 -1.18 -16.06
CA PHE A 79 3.60 -1.22 -14.61
C PHE A 79 2.31 -0.53 -14.13
N MET A 80 1.97 0.60 -14.72
CA MET A 80 0.73 1.32 -14.37
C MET A 80 -0.52 0.53 -14.77
N ASP A 81 -0.47 -0.18 -15.88
CA ASP A 81 -1.57 -1.07 -16.28
C ASP A 81 -1.70 -2.25 -15.32
N TYR A 82 -0.58 -2.89 -14.95
CA TYR A 82 -0.56 -3.95 -13.95
C TYR A 82 -1.12 -3.48 -12.60
N MET A 83 -0.66 -2.35 -12.10
CA MET A 83 -1.14 -1.78 -10.83
C MET A 83 -2.63 -1.45 -10.89
N THR A 84 -3.10 -0.93 -12.03
CA THR A 84 -4.53 -0.66 -12.22
C THR A 84 -5.36 -1.95 -12.14
N ASP A 85 -4.92 -3.01 -12.81
CA ASP A 85 -5.64 -4.28 -12.83
C ASP A 85 -5.61 -4.96 -11.45
N PHE A 86 -4.47 -4.89 -10.75
CA PHE A 86 -4.35 -5.33 -9.36
C PHE A 86 -5.31 -4.57 -8.44
N MET A 87 -5.32 -3.24 -8.52
CA MET A 87 -6.20 -2.38 -7.72
C MET A 87 -7.68 -2.62 -8.04
N CYS A 88 -8.03 -2.85 -9.31
CA CYS A 88 -9.38 -3.22 -9.72
C CYS A 88 -9.84 -4.55 -9.10
N ALA A 89 -8.98 -5.56 -9.12
CA ALA A 89 -9.29 -6.86 -8.53
C ALA A 89 -9.49 -6.75 -7.02
N LYS A 90 -8.55 -6.11 -6.34
CA LYS A 90 -8.57 -5.96 -4.87
C LYS A 90 -9.72 -5.06 -4.38
N SER A 91 -9.97 -3.93 -5.02
CA SER A 91 -11.07 -3.05 -4.61
C SER A 91 -12.44 -3.72 -4.81
N LYS A 92 -12.63 -4.53 -5.87
CA LYS A 92 -13.83 -5.34 -6.04
C LYS A 92 -13.97 -6.41 -4.95
N GLU A 93 -12.87 -7.08 -4.59
CA GLU A 93 -12.83 -8.06 -3.48
C GLU A 93 -13.27 -7.43 -2.15
N LEU A 94 -12.88 -6.18 -1.92
CA LEU A 94 -13.25 -5.39 -0.74
C LEU A 94 -14.66 -4.78 -0.82
N GLY A 95 -15.39 -5.00 -1.91
CA GLY A 95 -16.75 -4.49 -2.10
C GLY A 95 -16.82 -3.01 -2.49
N VAL A 96 -15.71 -2.39 -2.91
CA VAL A 96 -15.70 -1.00 -3.37
C VAL A 96 -16.50 -0.87 -4.65
N THR A 97 -17.50 0.01 -4.66
CA THR A 97 -18.32 0.28 -5.83
C THR A 97 -17.74 1.39 -6.70
N GLU A 98 -18.09 1.42 -7.99
CA GLU A 98 -17.71 2.53 -8.87
C GLU A 98 -18.27 3.86 -8.36
N ALA A 99 -19.51 3.87 -7.88
CA ALA A 99 -20.14 5.05 -7.33
C ALA A 99 -19.36 5.60 -6.11
N GLY A 100 -18.95 4.73 -5.18
CA GLY A 100 -18.14 5.08 -4.03
C GLY A 100 -16.76 5.62 -4.43
N LEU A 101 -16.09 5.01 -5.43
CA LEU A 101 -14.84 5.56 -5.97
C LEU A 101 -15.02 6.95 -6.56
N ARG A 102 -16.06 7.16 -7.35
CA ARG A 102 -16.34 8.47 -7.97
C ARG A 102 -16.71 9.54 -6.95
N GLU A 103 -17.42 9.17 -5.89
CA GLU A 103 -17.71 10.07 -4.79
C GLU A 103 -16.42 10.50 -4.08
N LEU A 104 -15.55 9.56 -3.76
CA LEU A 104 -14.24 9.83 -3.14
C LEU A 104 -13.37 10.71 -4.05
N ILE A 105 -13.27 10.39 -5.35
CA ILE A 105 -12.56 11.20 -6.35
C ILE A 105 -13.12 12.62 -6.40
N SER A 106 -14.44 12.77 -6.43
CA SER A 106 -15.10 14.06 -6.46
C SER A 106 -14.75 14.90 -5.23
N LEU A 107 -14.76 14.30 -4.04
CA LEU A 107 -14.40 14.98 -2.79
C LEU A 107 -12.92 15.36 -2.78
N MET A 108 -12.02 14.46 -3.13
CA MET A 108 -10.57 14.71 -3.20
C MET A 108 -10.17 15.72 -4.28
N SER A 109 -10.99 15.90 -5.31
CA SER A 109 -10.75 16.88 -6.38
C SER A 109 -11.20 18.30 -6.02
N THR A 110 -11.85 18.52 -4.89
CA THR A 110 -12.17 19.86 -4.38
C THR A 110 -10.89 20.62 -3.98
N PRO A 111 -10.92 21.96 -3.90
CA PRO A 111 -9.78 22.73 -3.39
C PRO A 111 -9.32 22.28 -2.00
N GLU A 112 -10.28 21.98 -1.11
CA GLU A 112 -10.00 21.45 0.23
C GLU A 112 -9.32 20.07 0.17
N GLY A 113 -9.81 19.19 -0.72
CA GLY A 113 -9.22 17.87 -0.93
C GLY A 113 -7.80 17.92 -1.48
N GLN A 114 -7.53 18.84 -2.39
CA GLN A 114 -6.19 19.05 -2.93
C GLN A 114 -5.23 19.58 -1.85
N THR A 115 -5.66 20.55 -1.06
CA THR A 115 -4.89 21.09 0.07
C THR A 115 -4.59 20.00 1.10
N TYR A 116 -5.61 19.24 1.49
CA TYR A 116 -5.42 18.09 2.39
C TYR A 116 -4.41 17.07 1.84
N ASN A 117 -4.48 16.76 0.54
CA ASN A 117 -3.55 15.81 -0.09
C ASN A 117 -2.09 16.32 -0.05
N GLU A 118 -1.88 17.62 -0.27
CA GLU A 118 -0.56 18.23 -0.15
C GLU A 118 -0.03 18.20 1.29
N HIS A 119 -0.84 18.57 2.27
CA HIS A 119 -0.48 18.54 3.67
C HIS A 119 -0.26 17.11 4.18
N SER A 120 -1.10 16.15 3.79
CA SER A 120 -0.93 14.76 4.17
C SER A 120 0.35 14.15 3.61
N ALA A 121 0.75 14.52 2.38
CA ALA A 121 2.03 14.11 1.81
C ALA A 121 3.23 14.69 2.60
N GLN A 122 3.17 15.96 2.98
CA GLN A 122 4.19 16.58 3.82
C GLN A 122 4.28 15.93 5.22
N TRP A 123 3.12 15.65 5.80
CA TRP A 123 3.05 14.95 7.09
C TRP A 123 3.64 13.54 7.01
N PHE A 124 3.33 12.79 5.96
CA PHE A 124 3.90 11.46 5.74
C PHE A 124 5.43 11.50 5.60
N GLU A 125 5.97 12.47 4.86
CA GLU A 125 7.42 12.66 4.76
C GLU A 125 8.04 13.07 6.10
N ALA A 126 7.36 13.90 6.91
CA ALA A 126 7.83 14.24 8.25
C ALA A 126 7.90 12.99 9.16
N ILE A 127 6.87 12.14 9.15
CA ILE A 127 6.86 10.88 9.91
C ILE A 127 7.98 9.95 9.44
N LYS A 128 8.19 9.82 8.14
CA LYS A 128 9.22 8.93 7.56
C LYS A 128 10.64 9.31 8.00
N HIS A 129 10.88 10.59 8.23
CA HIS A 129 12.18 11.10 8.67
C HIS A 129 12.28 11.28 10.19
N ASP A 130 11.21 11.02 10.94
CA ASP A 130 11.22 11.13 12.40
C ASP A 130 11.80 9.85 13.02
N THR A 131 12.97 9.99 13.65
CA THR A 131 13.66 8.91 14.36
C THR A 131 13.21 8.75 15.82
N THR A 132 12.31 9.61 16.31
CA THR A 132 11.94 9.67 17.74
C THR A 132 11.48 8.33 18.30
N VAL A 133 10.77 7.52 17.50
CA VAL A 133 10.36 6.15 17.90
C VAL A 133 11.57 5.26 18.12
N PHE A 134 12.56 5.34 17.25
CA PHE A 134 13.79 4.52 17.37
C PHE A 134 14.72 5.05 18.44
N ASP A 135 14.81 6.39 18.59
CA ASP A 135 15.64 7.04 19.61
C ASP A 135 15.06 6.81 21.03
N GLY A 136 13.73 6.75 21.15
CA GLY A 136 13.02 6.44 22.40
C GLY A 136 13.05 4.95 22.76
N LEU A 137 13.42 4.09 21.81
CA LEU A 137 13.51 2.65 21.98
C LEU A 137 14.80 2.32 22.75
N ASP A 138 14.76 2.49 24.09
CA ASP A 138 15.88 2.12 24.93
C ASP A 138 16.07 0.60 24.97
N THR A 139 16.92 0.12 24.07
CA THR A 139 17.24 -1.31 23.95
C THR A 139 17.80 -1.89 25.25
N LEU A 140 18.46 -1.10 26.09
CA LEU A 140 18.97 -1.56 27.37
C LEU A 140 17.83 -1.80 28.37
N LYS A 141 16.82 -0.91 28.42
CA LYS A 141 15.62 -1.13 29.23
C LYS A 141 14.87 -2.37 28.77
N ILE A 142 14.66 -2.53 27.48
CA ILE A 142 13.98 -3.72 26.90
C ILE A 142 14.75 -5.01 27.23
N MET A 143 16.07 -4.98 27.11
CA MET A 143 16.92 -6.12 27.47
C MET A 143 16.85 -6.45 28.97
N ALA A 144 16.68 -5.45 29.83
CA ALA A 144 16.47 -5.61 31.26
C ALA A 144 15.03 -6.05 31.63
N GLY A 145 14.11 -6.09 30.65
CA GLY A 145 12.72 -6.45 30.89
C GLY A 145 11.86 -5.26 31.34
N GLU A 146 12.35 -4.05 31.19
CA GLU A 146 11.65 -2.80 31.50
C GLU A 146 11.04 -2.21 30.21
N ASP A 147 9.92 -1.48 30.35
CA ASP A 147 9.32 -0.78 29.22
C ASP A 147 10.02 0.58 29.03
N PRO A 148 10.33 0.98 27.78
CA PRO A 148 10.84 2.32 27.51
C PRO A 148 9.84 3.41 27.89
N ASP A 149 10.36 4.63 28.16
CA ASP A 149 9.48 5.76 28.47
C ASP A 149 8.58 6.10 27.29
N PRO A 150 7.32 6.48 27.53
CA PRO A 150 6.41 6.85 26.45
C PRO A 150 6.82 8.17 25.80
N ILE A 151 6.60 8.27 24.48
CA ILE A 151 6.80 9.52 23.72
C ILE A 151 5.81 10.56 24.26
N GLN A 152 6.32 11.73 24.58
CA GLN A 152 5.50 12.83 25.09
C GLN A 152 5.00 13.71 23.94
N ILE A 153 3.81 14.29 24.11
CA ILE A 153 3.32 15.35 23.23
C ILE A 153 4.28 16.54 23.34
N LYS A 154 4.75 17.06 22.19
CA LYS A 154 5.66 18.22 22.16
C LYS A 154 5.05 19.42 22.87
N ALA A 155 5.86 20.13 23.64
CA ALA A 155 5.44 21.36 24.29
C ALA A 155 5.01 22.41 23.24
N GLY A 156 3.91 23.11 23.53
CA GLY A 156 3.40 24.16 22.64
C GLY A 156 2.34 23.69 21.62
N ILE A 157 2.04 22.42 21.57
CA ILE A 157 0.88 21.94 20.79
C ILE A 157 -0.41 22.38 21.53
N ASP A 158 -1.33 22.99 20.78
CA ASP A 158 -2.61 23.45 21.31
C ASP A 158 -3.47 22.26 21.79
N PRO A 159 -3.98 22.29 23.04
CA PRO A 159 -4.80 21.20 23.57
C PRO A 159 -6.10 20.96 22.78
N GLY A 160 -6.70 22.00 22.21
CA GLY A 160 -7.90 21.88 21.38
C GLY A 160 -7.60 21.15 20.08
N TYR A 161 -6.41 21.43 19.49
CA TYR A 161 -5.93 20.68 18.32
C TYR A 161 -5.72 19.20 18.66
N VAL A 162 -5.10 18.91 19.82
CA VAL A 162 -4.89 17.51 20.26
C VAL A 162 -6.23 16.77 20.42
N GLU A 163 -7.22 17.42 21.03
CA GLU A 163 -8.55 16.83 21.20
C GLU A 163 -9.21 16.54 19.85
N LYS A 164 -9.18 17.50 18.93
CA LYS A 164 -9.75 17.37 17.58
C LYS A 164 -9.03 16.29 16.79
N TYR A 165 -7.71 16.29 16.81
CA TYR A 165 -6.87 15.28 16.15
C TYR A 165 -7.21 13.86 16.66
N ASN A 166 -7.21 13.67 17.97
CA ASN A 166 -7.52 12.38 18.57
C ASN A 166 -8.93 11.93 18.20
N LYS A 167 -9.93 12.84 18.26
CA LYS A 167 -11.31 12.51 17.88
C LYS A 167 -11.43 12.03 16.44
N VAL A 168 -10.68 12.62 15.52
CA VAL A 168 -10.69 12.23 14.10
C VAL A 168 -9.95 10.92 13.87
N LEU A 169 -8.85 10.68 14.59
CA LEU A 169 -8.04 9.46 14.44
C LEU A 169 -8.45 8.32 15.38
N GLU A 170 -9.20 8.60 16.46
CA GLU A 170 -9.81 7.57 17.32
C GLU A 170 -10.98 6.84 16.66
N ALA A 171 -11.47 7.31 15.53
CA ALA A 171 -12.29 6.47 14.68
C ALA A 171 -11.52 5.15 14.48
N ASP A 172 -12.10 4.05 14.94
CA ASP A 172 -11.53 2.70 15.11
C ASP A 172 -10.64 2.17 13.97
N LEU A 173 -10.72 2.80 12.80
CA LEU A 173 -10.06 2.41 11.58
C LEU A 173 -8.55 2.60 11.58
N VAL A 174 -8.04 3.77 11.99
CA VAL A 174 -6.60 4.03 11.98
C VAL A 174 -5.91 3.17 13.03
N LYS A 175 -6.56 3.01 14.18
CA LYS A 175 -6.05 2.17 15.26
C LYS A 175 -6.05 0.70 14.87
N GLN A 176 -7.14 0.20 14.28
CA GLN A 176 -7.23 -1.18 13.79
C GLN A 176 -6.24 -1.41 12.64
N TYR A 177 -6.08 -0.43 11.75
CA TYR A 177 -5.10 -0.46 10.68
C TYR A 177 -3.68 -0.60 11.22
N LEU A 178 -3.25 0.31 12.10
CA LEU A 178 -1.91 0.30 12.68
C LEU A 178 -1.66 -1.00 13.47
N GLN A 179 -2.62 -1.44 14.26
CA GLN A 179 -2.52 -2.68 15.01
C GLN A 179 -2.40 -3.88 14.08
N GLY A 180 -3.23 -3.98 13.05
CA GLY A 180 -3.18 -5.04 12.05
C GLY A 180 -1.84 -5.06 11.29
N TYR A 181 -1.33 -3.89 10.88
CA TYR A 181 -0.04 -3.75 10.23
C TYR A 181 1.11 -4.26 11.11
N PHE A 182 1.16 -3.80 12.36
CA PHE A 182 2.21 -4.24 13.28
C PHE A 182 2.07 -5.70 13.68
N ASP A 183 0.86 -6.20 13.91
CA ASP A 183 0.63 -7.62 14.21
C ASP A 183 1.17 -8.52 13.11
N GLN A 184 0.97 -8.14 11.86
CA GLN A 184 1.43 -8.93 10.72
C GLN A 184 2.93 -8.79 10.48
N TYR A 185 3.48 -7.58 10.60
CA TYR A 185 4.92 -7.35 10.50
C TYR A 185 5.70 -8.14 11.55
N PHE A 186 5.22 -8.13 12.79
CA PHE A 186 5.83 -8.89 13.88
C PHE A 186 5.54 -10.40 13.83
N ASN A 187 4.44 -10.83 13.20
CA ASN A 187 4.15 -12.26 13.00
C ASN A 187 5.20 -12.95 12.13
N ILE A 188 5.86 -12.25 11.20
CA ILE A 188 7.00 -12.83 10.46
C ILE A 188 8.12 -13.18 11.42
N PHE A 189 8.48 -12.27 12.31
CA PHE A 189 9.50 -12.56 13.33
C PHE A 189 9.06 -13.70 14.23
N THR A 190 7.79 -13.72 14.64
CA THR A 190 7.21 -14.81 15.45
C THR A 190 7.28 -16.16 14.71
N MET A 191 7.03 -16.20 13.39
CA MET A 191 7.17 -17.44 12.59
C MET A 191 8.63 -17.91 12.54
N ILE A 192 9.58 -17.02 12.34
CA ILE A 192 11.00 -17.32 12.32
C ILE A 192 11.42 -17.89 13.68
N PHE A 193 10.92 -17.35 14.79
CA PHE A 193 11.26 -17.78 16.14
C PHE A 193 10.46 -18.99 16.65
N ARG A 194 9.35 -19.37 15.99
CA ARG A 194 8.54 -20.53 16.38
C ARG A 194 9.26 -21.87 16.27
N GLU A 195 10.20 -21.97 15.34
CA GLU A 195 11.02 -23.14 15.11
C GLU A 195 12.33 -23.12 15.91
N MET A 196 12.55 -22.09 16.74
CA MET A 196 13.76 -21.94 17.52
C MET A 196 13.66 -22.59 18.89
N PRO A 197 14.82 -23.01 19.49
CA PRO A 197 14.84 -23.62 20.82
C PRO A 197 14.24 -22.74 21.90
N ASP A 198 13.83 -23.35 23.01
CA ASP A 198 13.19 -22.67 24.19
C ASP A 198 13.99 -21.47 24.74
N GLU A 199 15.29 -21.44 24.50
CA GLU A 199 16.20 -20.34 24.84
C GLU A 199 15.87 -19.02 24.13
N MET A 200 15.13 -19.09 22.99
CA MET A 200 14.72 -17.91 22.21
C MET A 200 13.34 -17.34 22.60
N LYS A 201 12.62 -17.99 23.52
CA LYS A 201 11.33 -17.46 24.03
C LYS A 201 11.48 -16.09 24.69
N ASP A 202 12.62 -15.83 25.32
CA ASP A 202 12.92 -14.54 25.89
C ASP A 202 13.06 -13.44 24.82
N VAL A 203 13.60 -13.77 23.64
CA VAL A 203 13.67 -12.84 22.50
C VAL A 203 12.29 -12.50 21.97
N GLN A 204 11.38 -13.49 21.90
CA GLN A 204 9.99 -13.23 21.48
C GLN A 204 9.27 -12.29 22.45
N ASN A 205 9.40 -12.51 23.75
CA ASN A 205 8.82 -11.61 24.76
C ASN A 205 9.36 -10.16 24.63
N LYS A 206 10.63 -10.01 24.31
CA LYS A 206 11.25 -8.69 24.09
C LYS A 206 10.74 -8.04 22.83
N LEU A 207 10.56 -8.79 21.74
CA LEU A 207 9.96 -8.30 20.49
C LEU A 207 8.51 -7.86 20.69
N ASP A 208 7.73 -8.64 21.45
CA ASP A 208 6.35 -8.27 21.78
C ASP A 208 6.28 -6.97 22.60
N ARG A 209 7.23 -6.74 23.51
CA ARG A 209 7.34 -5.45 24.23
C ARG A 209 7.67 -4.30 23.30
N VAL A 210 8.65 -4.47 22.39
CA VAL A 210 8.97 -3.46 21.35
C VAL A 210 7.73 -3.13 20.52
N LYS A 211 7.05 -4.15 20.02
CA LYS A 211 5.82 -4.01 19.25
C LYS A 211 4.76 -3.21 20.01
N ASN A 212 4.45 -3.62 21.22
CA ASN A 212 3.42 -2.97 22.04
C ASN A 212 3.79 -1.51 22.34
N TRP A 213 5.05 -1.24 22.64
CA TRP A 213 5.53 0.13 22.84
C TRP A 213 5.41 0.97 21.58
N MET A 214 5.79 0.45 20.41
CA MET A 214 5.64 1.15 19.12
C MET A 214 4.17 1.45 18.81
N ILE A 215 3.27 0.47 18.95
CA ILE A 215 1.83 0.66 18.73
C ILE A 215 1.28 1.75 19.66
N ALA A 216 1.71 1.79 20.92
CA ALA A 216 1.24 2.78 21.88
C ALA A 216 1.77 4.19 21.61
N ASN A 217 2.95 4.34 21.03
CA ASN A 217 3.63 5.63 20.88
C ASN A 217 3.54 6.22 19.47
N LEU A 218 3.28 5.41 18.45
CA LEU A 218 3.17 5.87 17.07
C LEU A 218 2.09 6.96 16.89
N PRO A 219 0.89 6.90 17.52
CA PRO A 219 -0.09 7.97 17.44
C PRO A 219 0.42 9.32 17.96
N THR A 220 1.18 9.31 19.08
CA THR A 220 1.77 10.53 19.65
C THR A 220 2.87 11.10 18.75
N MET A 221 3.72 10.23 18.17
CA MET A 221 4.72 10.65 17.20
C MET A 221 4.04 11.27 15.97
N ALA A 222 3.01 10.62 15.44
CA ALA A 222 2.26 11.12 14.29
C ALA A 222 1.60 12.47 14.58
N LEU A 223 1.00 12.65 15.77
CA LEU A 223 0.47 13.93 16.24
C LEU A 223 1.55 15.01 16.30
N ASN A 224 2.70 14.68 16.87
CA ASN A 224 3.82 15.61 16.99
C ASN A 224 4.34 16.10 15.64
N ASN A 225 4.21 15.29 14.60
CA ASN A 225 4.58 15.63 13.23
C ASN A 225 3.43 16.24 12.43
N ALA A 226 2.17 16.03 12.84
CA ALA A 226 1.01 16.64 12.21
C ALA A 226 0.91 18.13 12.54
N TYR A 227 1.23 18.50 13.79
CA TYR A 227 1.07 19.88 14.26
C TYR A 227 1.93 20.86 13.44
N GLY A 228 1.27 21.87 12.86
CA GLY A 228 1.89 22.84 11.97
C GLY A 228 1.93 22.44 10.49
N ILE A 229 1.53 21.21 10.16
CA ILE A 229 1.36 20.72 8.78
C ILE A 229 -0.12 20.47 8.49
N ILE A 230 -0.75 19.63 9.30
CA ILE A 230 -2.19 19.32 9.20
C ILE A 230 -2.95 20.38 9.96
N THR A 231 -3.78 21.11 9.27
CA THR A 231 -4.63 22.18 9.84
C THR A 231 -5.90 21.61 10.45
N GLU A 232 -6.66 22.47 11.17
CA GLU A 232 -7.99 22.06 11.64
C GLU A 232 -8.98 21.81 10.51
N ASP A 233 -8.87 22.56 9.40
CA ASP A 233 -9.68 22.35 8.21
C ASP A 233 -9.36 21.01 7.54
N ASP A 234 -8.10 20.59 7.56
CA ASP A 234 -7.70 19.25 7.09
C ASP A 234 -8.29 18.14 7.96
N LEU A 235 -8.34 18.36 9.28
CA LEU A 235 -8.97 17.41 10.20
C LEU A 235 -10.48 17.31 9.93
N ASP A 236 -11.16 18.43 9.66
CA ASP A 236 -12.58 18.42 9.28
C ASP A 236 -12.80 17.73 7.93
N PHE A 237 -11.89 17.92 6.99
CA PHE A 237 -11.92 17.24 5.71
C PHE A 237 -11.71 15.73 5.89
N LEU A 238 -10.73 15.32 6.70
CA LEU A 238 -10.48 13.91 7.01
C LEU A 238 -11.69 13.25 7.68
N ALA A 239 -12.38 13.98 8.59
CA ALA A 239 -13.62 13.51 9.18
C ALA A 239 -14.71 13.24 8.12
N LYS A 240 -14.83 14.11 7.09
CA LYS A 240 -15.74 13.89 5.96
C LYS A 240 -15.34 12.65 5.14
N LEU A 241 -14.04 12.49 4.83
CA LEU A 241 -13.54 11.29 4.13
C LEU A 241 -13.91 10.01 4.86
N GLN A 242 -13.84 10.02 6.19
CA GLN A 242 -14.17 8.86 7.02
C GLN A 242 -15.67 8.53 7.04
N THR A 243 -16.55 9.39 6.55
CA THR A 243 -17.99 9.05 6.40
C THR A 243 -18.28 8.23 5.15
N LEU A 244 -17.33 8.12 4.22
CA LEU A 244 -17.52 7.40 2.95
C LEU A 244 -17.18 5.91 3.13
N ASP A 245 -18.10 5.04 2.76
CA ASP A 245 -17.88 3.58 2.76
C ASP A 245 -16.65 3.18 1.93
N ALA A 246 -16.45 3.84 0.79
CA ALA A 246 -15.30 3.60 -0.06
C ALA A 246 -13.96 3.86 0.65
N THR A 247 -13.89 4.88 1.53
CA THR A 247 -12.68 5.16 2.32
C THR A 247 -12.37 3.99 3.25
N HIS A 248 -13.38 3.47 3.95
CA HIS A 248 -13.21 2.31 4.83
C HIS A 248 -12.77 1.06 4.09
N GLN A 249 -13.40 0.79 2.94
CA GLN A 249 -13.09 -0.36 2.12
C GLN A 249 -11.67 -0.27 1.53
N LEU A 250 -11.28 0.92 1.05
CA LEU A 250 -9.96 1.15 0.45
C LEU A 250 -8.80 1.11 1.45
N LEU A 251 -9.05 1.30 2.74
CA LEU A 251 -8.04 1.03 3.76
C LEU A 251 -7.58 -0.43 3.72
N GLY A 252 -8.45 -1.36 3.32
CA GLY A 252 -8.09 -2.76 3.09
C GLY A 252 -7.17 -3.01 1.87
N LEU A 253 -6.96 -2.00 1.01
CA LEU A 253 -5.99 -2.07 -0.09
C LEU A 253 -4.55 -1.83 0.36
N LEU A 254 -4.39 -1.14 1.48
CA LEU A 254 -3.05 -0.93 2.01
C LEU A 254 -2.46 -2.31 2.35
N PRO A 255 -1.24 -2.62 1.89
CA PRO A 255 -0.64 -3.92 2.15
C PRO A 255 -0.50 -4.11 3.65
N MET A 256 -1.45 -4.84 4.20
CA MET A 256 -1.57 -5.06 5.64
C MET A 256 -0.68 -6.20 6.09
N ASN A 257 -0.17 -6.98 5.14
CA ASN A 257 0.64 -8.13 5.48
C ASN A 257 1.81 -8.32 4.52
N PRO A 258 2.95 -8.81 5.06
CA PRO A 258 4.11 -9.12 4.26
C PRO A 258 3.82 -10.12 3.13
N GLY A 259 2.84 -11.00 3.29
CA GLY A 259 2.39 -11.90 2.25
C GLY A 259 1.75 -11.15 1.07
N ASP A 260 0.99 -10.08 1.34
CA ASP A 260 0.43 -9.24 0.27
C ASP A 260 1.52 -8.47 -0.45
N LEU A 261 2.48 -7.88 0.27
CA LEU A 261 3.65 -7.23 -0.33
C LEU A 261 4.47 -8.21 -1.19
N MET A 262 4.68 -9.42 -0.69
CA MET A 262 5.34 -10.48 -1.44
C MET A 262 4.53 -10.85 -2.69
N THR A 263 3.22 -11.01 -2.59
CA THR A 263 2.34 -11.33 -3.71
C THR A 263 2.33 -10.22 -4.76
N ILE A 264 2.26 -8.95 -4.32
CA ILE A 264 2.35 -7.79 -5.21
C ILE A 264 3.71 -7.76 -5.91
N GLY A 265 4.80 -7.93 -5.15
CA GLY A 265 6.16 -7.93 -5.69
C GLY A 265 6.40 -9.07 -6.69
N GLN A 266 5.92 -10.27 -6.40
CA GLN A 266 5.99 -11.43 -7.28
C GLN A 266 5.17 -11.21 -8.56
N GLY A 267 3.96 -10.70 -8.42
CA GLY A 267 3.09 -10.37 -9.55
C GLY A 267 3.71 -9.29 -10.43
N ALA A 268 4.27 -8.25 -9.83
CA ALA A 268 4.95 -7.17 -10.55
C ALA A 268 6.20 -7.69 -11.30
N MET A 269 7.01 -8.55 -10.67
CA MET A 269 8.19 -9.16 -11.30
C MET A 269 7.78 -10.05 -12.47
N LYS A 270 6.79 -10.90 -12.28
CA LYS A 270 6.26 -11.74 -13.36
C LYS A 270 5.76 -10.89 -14.53
N ASN A 271 4.94 -9.88 -14.24
CA ASN A 271 4.43 -8.96 -15.25
C ASN A 271 5.55 -8.23 -15.98
N TYR A 272 6.59 -7.79 -15.26
CA TYR A 272 7.76 -7.16 -15.86
C TYR A 272 8.46 -8.09 -16.87
N ILE A 273 8.71 -9.33 -16.48
CA ILE A 273 9.43 -10.29 -17.35
C ILE A 273 8.59 -10.63 -18.57
N GLU A 274 7.29 -10.91 -18.39
CA GLU A 274 6.36 -11.18 -19.50
C GLU A 274 6.25 -9.96 -20.44
N TRP A 275 6.19 -8.76 -19.89
CA TRP A 275 6.14 -7.54 -20.70
C TRP A 275 7.42 -7.32 -21.51
N MET A 276 8.60 -7.50 -20.89
CA MET A 276 9.91 -7.39 -21.54
C MET A 276 10.06 -8.43 -22.65
N GLU A 277 9.67 -9.68 -22.41
CA GLU A 277 9.71 -10.77 -23.41
C GLU A 277 8.80 -10.44 -24.61
N ASN A 278 7.60 -9.96 -24.36
CA ASN A 278 6.66 -9.53 -25.41
C ASN A 278 7.18 -8.33 -26.26
N HIS A 279 8.18 -7.62 -25.74
CA HIS A 279 8.84 -6.51 -26.44
C HIS A 279 10.23 -6.85 -26.95
N GLY A 280 10.56 -8.13 -27.03
CA GLY A 280 11.76 -8.64 -27.72
C GLY A 280 12.96 -8.93 -26.82
N ALA A 281 12.83 -8.79 -25.50
CA ALA A 281 13.88 -9.25 -24.59
C ALA A 281 13.90 -10.79 -24.52
N VAL A 282 15.09 -11.40 -24.41
CA VAL A 282 15.24 -12.84 -24.28
C VAL A 282 15.46 -13.18 -22.82
N VAL A 283 14.49 -13.85 -22.21
CA VAL A 283 14.55 -14.29 -20.80
C VAL A 283 15.49 -15.47 -20.68
N LYS A 284 16.42 -15.44 -19.73
CA LYS A 284 17.32 -16.54 -19.42
C LYS A 284 16.55 -17.75 -18.90
N GLU A 285 17.01 -18.95 -19.25
CA GLU A 285 16.30 -20.20 -18.94
C GLU A 285 16.18 -20.45 -17.43
N ASP A 286 17.24 -20.18 -16.68
CA ASP A 286 17.24 -20.27 -15.21
C ASP A 286 16.24 -19.33 -14.54
N MET A 287 15.93 -18.20 -15.18
CA MET A 287 14.91 -17.26 -14.69
C MET A 287 13.49 -17.74 -15.01
N LYS A 288 13.27 -18.44 -16.11
CA LYS A 288 11.96 -19.07 -16.38
C LYS A 288 11.64 -20.12 -15.32
N ASP A 289 12.60 -20.94 -14.97
CA ASP A 289 12.47 -21.93 -13.90
C ASP A 289 12.22 -21.26 -12.54
N PHE A 290 12.92 -20.17 -12.23
CA PHE A 290 12.72 -19.41 -11.01
C PHE A 290 11.30 -18.85 -10.92
N ILE A 291 10.75 -18.24 -11.99
CA ILE A 291 9.40 -17.69 -12.02
C ILE A 291 8.34 -18.78 -11.88
N GLN A 292 8.54 -19.93 -12.54
CA GLN A 292 7.63 -21.06 -12.41
C GLN A 292 7.66 -21.64 -10.99
N ASN A 293 8.83 -21.75 -10.38
CA ASN A 293 8.99 -22.26 -9.02
C ASN A 293 8.55 -21.25 -7.95
N PHE A 294 8.63 -19.95 -8.22
CA PHE A 294 8.10 -18.90 -7.32
C PHE A 294 6.59 -18.96 -7.17
N GLN A 295 5.86 -19.54 -8.11
CA GLN A 295 4.43 -19.82 -7.96
C GLN A 295 4.13 -20.87 -6.88
N LEU A 296 5.13 -21.63 -6.43
CA LEU A 296 5.03 -22.62 -5.34
C LEU A 296 5.06 -22.00 -3.93
N PHE A 297 5.51 -20.77 -3.80
CA PHE A 297 5.39 -20.00 -2.57
C PHE A 297 4.00 -19.34 -2.45
N ASN A 298 2.95 -20.15 -2.50
CA ASN A 298 1.61 -19.69 -2.22
C ASN A 298 1.42 -19.70 -0.68
N PRO A 299 1.30 -18.53 -0.02
CA PRO A 299 1.12 -18.47 1.43
C PRO A 299 -0.19 -19.14 1.91
N LYS A 300 -1.08 -19.57 0.99
CA LYS A 300 -2.29 -20.34 1.32
C LYS A 300 -2.03 -21.83 1.56
N THR A 301 -0.79 -22.30 1.39
CA THR A 301 -0.42 -23.70 1.60
C THR A 301 0.43 -23.94 2.85
N TRP A 302 0.52 -22.95 3.74
CA TRP A 302 1.19 -23.06 5.05
C TRP A 302 0.21 -23.02 6.20
#